data_f6331070bfca20fceb7eba937561039e
#
_entry.id   f6331070bfca20fceb7eba937561039e
#
_cell.length_a   1.000
_cell.length_b   1.000
_cell.length_c   1.000
_cell.angle_alpha   90.00
_cell.angle_beta   90.00
_cell.angle_gamma   90.00
#
_symmetry.space_group_name_H-M   'P 1'
#
loop_
_entity.id
_entity.type
_entity.pdbx_description
1 polymer ?
#
loop_
_entity_poly.entity_id
_entity_poly.type
_entity_poly.pdbx_seq_one_letter_code
_entity_poly.pdbx_strand_id
1 'polypeptide(L)'
;MTLPQKNSFWYDERFQKIFLQVIILLIVCLIFWFFGRNLVINFQRLRLSFGFGFLFDSDRPASFAIGDSPIAYSPTDTYFRALLVGLVNSLRIMISGIFLAISLGIVIGLGRLSDNWLIRQLATIYVETIRNTPLLLQLFFWYFAVFLKLPKIEESLEFFGRVFLNNSGVYLPFPANSFRTWLALAIMILGIILSVFLSLKNKLILCLTSLLILVIIPLIWGLQWQSPQVNPLNQNIDFGLHLSSEFATLLIGLTVYTAAFIAETVRGGIQSVNRGQWEAAKALGLKPLLVMRLVIFPQALPVIIPPLTNECLNLVKNSSLAIAIGYNDIYAISSTIANQTGKAVEMLIVVMATYLFFNLVISLTMNQLNQRVKIQER
;
A
#
# COMPACT_ATOMS: atom_id res chain seq x y z
N MET A 1 3.92 29.37 -66.81
CA MET A 1 5.06 28.51 -66.48
C MET A 1 5.12 28.44 -64.97
N THR A 2 4.52 27.43 -64.38
CA THR A 2 4.60 27.16 -62.94
C THR A 2 5.81 26.25 -62.69
N LEU A 3 6.78 26.79 -61.95
CA LEU A 3 7.97 26.04 -61.56
C LEU A 3 7.57 24.86 -60.66
N PRO A 4 8.10 23.66 -60.84
CA PRO A 4 7.80 22.52 -59.96
C PRO A 4 8.38 22.85 -58.57
N GLN A 5 7.52 22.91 -57.55
CA GLN A 5 7.97 22.93 -56.17
C GLN A 5 8.77 21.63 -55.92
N LYS A 6 10.08 21.77 -55.74
CA LYS A 6 10.92 20.72 -55.18
C LYS A 6 10.43 20.43 -53.79
N ASN A 7 9.59 19.37 -53.63
CA ASN A 7 9.27 18.85 -52.33
C ASN A 7 10.58 18.35 -51.71
N SER A 8 11.24 19.22 -50.98
CA SER A 8 12.43 18.85 -50.20
C SER A 8 11.96 17.86 -49.13
N PHE A 9 12.50 16.66 -49.12
CA PHE A 9 12.24 15.59 -48.16
C PHE A 9 12.30 16.09 -46.71
N TRP A 10 13.04 17.14 -46.46
CA TRP A 10 13.23 17.80 -45.18
C TRP A 10 12.01 18.56 -44.65
N TYR A 11 11.03 18.89 -45.50
CA TYR A 11 9.82 19.61 -45.12
C TYR A 11 8.60 18.71 -44.91
N ASP A 12 8.78 17.37 -45.13
CA ASP A 12 7.72 16.42 -44.82
C ASP A 12 7.63 16.24 -43.29
N GLU A 13 6.50 16.63 -42.70
CA GLU A 13 6.26 16.51 -41.26
C GLU A 13 6.42 15.08 -40.74
N ARG A 14 6.14 14.06 -41.56
CA ARG A 14 6.30 12.64 -41.19
C ARG A 14 7.80 12.30 -41.11
N PHE A 15 8.58 12.75 -42.05
CA PHE A 15 10.04 12.57 -42.06
C PHE A 15 10.70 13.26 -40.86
N GLN A 16 10.31 14.50 -40.55
CA GLN A 16 10.83 15.24 -39.39
C GLN A 16 10.48 14.54 -38.06
N LYS A 17 9.24 14.03 -37.90
CA LYS A 17 8.84 13.30 -36.73
C LYS A 17 9.63 12.00 -36.53
N ILE A 18 9.80 11.21 -37.62
CA ILE A 18 10.60 9.96 -37.57
C ILE A 18 12.07 10.28 -37.27
N PHE A 19 12.62 11.27 -37.93
CA PHE A 19 14.01 11.70 -37.76
C PHE A 19 14.26 12.14 -36.30
N LEU A 20 13.35 12.93 -35.71
CA LEU A 20 13.45 13.35 -34.32
C LEU A 20 13.35 12.15 -33.36
N GLN A 21 12.46 11.22 -33.64
CA GLN A 21 12.33 9.99 -32.82
C GLN A 21 13.61 9.14 -32.87
N VAL A 22 14.22 8.99 -34.04
CA VAL A 22 15.49 8.26 -34.21
C VAL A 22 16.63 8.95 -33.46
N ILE A 23 16.72 10.30 -33.55
CA ILE A 23 17.73 11.06 -32.80
C ILE A 23 17.55 10.86 -31.29
N ILE A 24 16.32 10.99 -30.78
CA ILE A 24 16.04 10.80 -29.35
C ILE A 24 16.44 9.38 -28.94
N LEU A 25 16.06 8.37 -29.72
CA LEU A 25 16.43 6.98 -29.46
C LEU A 25 17.95 6.78 -29.41
N LEU A 26 18.68 7.35 -30.38
CA LEU A 26 20.14 7.30 -30.41
C LEU A 26 20.76 7.96 -29.18
N ILE A 27 20.27 9.13 -28.78
CA ILE A 27 20.74 9.83 -27.59
C ILE A 27 20.51 8.96 -26.34
N VAL A 28 19.33 8.36 -26.20
CA VAL A 28 19.00 7.46 -25.08
C VAL A 28 19.93 6.24 -25.08
N CYS A 29 20.15 5.61 -26.24
CA CYS A 29 21.07 4.48 -26.36
C CYS A 29 22.52 4.86 -26.01
N LEU A 30 22.99 6.04 -26.45
CA LEU A 30 24.32 6.55 -26.11
C LEU A 30 24.47 6.80 -24.60
N ILE A 31 23.44 7.34 -23.95
CA ILE A 31 23.42 7.55 -22.51
C ILE A 31 23.53 6.20 -21.78
N PHE A 32 22.71 5.22 -22.15
CA PHE A 32 22.78 3.87 -21.55
C PHE A 32 24.11 3.18 -21.81
N TRP A 33 24.66 3.31 -23.00
CA TRP A 33 25.99 2.78 -23.34
C TRP A 33 27.08 3.42 -22.49
N PHE A 34 27.07 4.76 -22.36
CA PHE A 34 28.04 5.50 -21.57
C PHE A 34 28.01 5.09 -20.08
N PHE A 35 26.82 5.04 -19.48
CA PHE A 35 26.68 4.60 -18.09
C PHE A 35 27.01 3.12 -17.91
N GLY A 36 26.58 2.26 -18.81
CA GLY A 36 26.90 0.83 -18.81
C GLY A 36 28.42 0.57 -18.90
N ARG A 37 29.11 1.27 -19.81
CA ARG A 37 30.56 1.20 -19.92
C ARG A 37 31.24 1.66 -18.63
N ASN A 38 30.83 2.80 -18.08
CA ASN A 38 31.39 3.31 -16.82
C ASN A 38 31.17 2.33 -15.65
N LEU A 39 29.99 1.70 -15.59
CA LEU A 39 29.69 0.66 -14.61
C LEU A 39 30.71 -0.48 -14.72
N VAL A 40 30.90 -1.06 -15.92
CA VAL A 40 31.83 -2.18 -16.13
C VAL A 40 33.26 -1.79 -15.77
N ILE A 41 33.71 -0.61 -16.19
CA ILE A 41 35.07 -0.12 -15.85
C ILE A 41 35.25 0.02 -14.34
N ASN A 42 34.26 0.57 -13.64
CA ASN A 42 34.33 0.74 -12.18
C ASN A 42 34.30 -0.61 -11.46
N PHE A 43 33.50 -1.57 -11.91
CA PHE A 43 33.52 -2.94 -11.38
C PHE A 43 34.88 -3.60 -11.50
N GLN A 44 35.52 -3.46 -12.67
CA GLN A 44 36.87 -3.97 -12.90
C GLN A 44 37.92 -3.27 -12.01
N ARG A 45 37.87 -1.93 -11.91
CA ARG A 45 38.79 -1.15 -11.07
C ARG A 45 38.69 -1.49 -9.60
N LEU A 46 37.46 -1.70 -9.10
CA LEU A 46 37.17 -2.02 -7.70
C LEU A 46 37.25 -3.52 -7.41
N ARG A 47 37.58 -4.34 -8.42
CA ARG A 47 37.59 -5.81 -8.33
C ARG A 47 36.28 -6.39 -7.78
N LEU A 48 35.15 -5.75 -8.07
CA LEU A 48 33.85 -6.23 -7.68
C LEU A 48 33.37 -7.27 -8.70
N SER A 49 32.86 -8.38 -8.21
CA SER A 49 32.18 -9.40 -9.03
C SER A 49 30.67 -9.18 -8.97
N PHE A 50 30.01 -9.09 -10.11
CA PHE A 50 28.54 -9.07 -10.18
C PHE A 50 28.00 -10.48 -9.96
N GLY A 51 26.98 -10.60 -9.12
CA GLY A 51 26.31 -11.89 -8.90
C GLY A 51 25.52 -11.93 -7.61
N PHE A 52 24.53 -12.81 -7.55
CA PHE A 52 23.61 -12.97 -6.41
C PHE A 52 23.93 -14.18 -5.54
N GLY A 53 25.01 -14.92 -5.81
CA GLY A 53 25.39 -16.12 -5.07
C GLY A 53 25.60 -15.88 -3.56
N PHE A 54 26.11 -14.70 -3.19
CA PHE A 54 26.31 -14.31 -1.80
C PHE A 54 25.03 -14.29 -0.95
N LEU A 55 23.85 -14.17 -1.58
CA LEU A 55 22.57 -14.19 -0.88
C LEU A 55 22.28 -15.55 -0.22
N PHE A 56 22.82 -16.63 -0.77
CA PHE A 56 22.56 -18.01 -0.34
C PHE A 56 23.77 -18.62 0.39
N ASP A 57 24.82 -17.84 0.60
CA ASP A 57 26.05 -18.29 1.24
C ASP A 57 25.83 -18.45 2.75
N SER A 58 25.82 -19.68 3.23
CA SER A 58 25.64 -20.01 4.65
C SER A 58 26.91 -19.73 5.48
N ASP A 59 28.07 -19.65 4.84
CA ASP A 59 29.33 -19.35 5.51
C ASP A 59 29.47 -17.85 5.82
N ARG A 60 28.60 -17.03 5.22
CA ARG A 60 28.53 -15.57 5.42
C ARG A 60 27.12 -15.17 5.85
N PRO A 61 26.78 -15.37 7.12
CA PRO A 61 25.46 -15.02 7.64
C PRO A 61 25.24 -13.51 7.58
N ALA A 62 23.95 -13.12 7.62
CA ALA A 62 23.53 -11.73 7.56
C ALA A 62 24.12 -10.85 8.69
N SER A 63 24.31 -11.43 9.88
CA SER A 63 25.00 -10.80 11.03
C SER A 63 24.37 -9.49 11.53
N PHE A 64 23.08 -9.25 11.25
CA PHE A 64 22.32 -8.12 11.80
C PHE A 64 20.97 -8.58 12.31
N ALA A 65 20.45 -7.89 13.33
CA ALA A 65 19.12 -8.14 13.86
C ALA A 65 18.06 -7.38 13.05
N ILE A 66 16.87 -7.98 12.95
CA ILE A 66 15.69 -7.35 12.39
C ILE A 66 14.66 -7.23 13.53
N GLY A 67 14.30 -6.00 13.91
CA GLY A 67 13.43 -5.75 15.06
C GLY A 67 12.04 -6.33 14.89
N ASP A 68 11.40 -6.08 13.74
CA ASP A 68 10.07 -6.61 13.42
C ASP A 68 10.20 -7.74 12.39
N SER A 69 10.13 -8.98 12.88
CA SER A 69 10.32 -10.17 12.07
C SER A 69 9.07 -11.07 12.13
N PRO A 70 8.13 -10.92 11.17
CA PRO A 70 6.89 -11.71 11.14
C PRO A 70 7.12 -13.18 10.76
N ILE A 71 8.28 -13.50 10.24
CA ILE A 71 8.75 -14.88 9.97
C ILE A 71 10.04 -15.14 10.74
N ALA A 72 10.27 -16.40 11.13
CA ALA A 72 11.44 -16.79 11.90
C ALA A 72 12.74 -16.36 11.19
N TYR A 73 13.56 -15.59 11.89
CA TYR A 73 14.83 -15.07 11.43
C TYR A 73 15.83 -14.99 12.58
N SER A 74 17.07 -15.33 12.28
CA SER A 74 18.23 -15.18 13.19
C SER A 74 19.36 -14.46 12.45
N PRO A 75 20.21 -13.67 13.15
CA PRO A 75 21.42 -13.09 12.55
C PRO A 75 22.39 -14.11 11.94
N THR A 76 22.22 -15.39 12.25
CA THR A 76 22.99 -16.51 11.66
C THR A 76 22.42 -17.00 10.33
N ASP A 77 21.24 -16.51 9.92
CA ASP A 77 20.62 -16.87 8.65
C ASP A 77 21.28 -16.14 7.48
N THR A 78 21.01 -16.63 6.27
CA THR A 78 21.51 -16.05 5.02
C THR A 78 20.89 -14.68 4.72
N TYR A 79 21.55 -13.89 3.88
CA TYR A 79 21.01 -12.63 3.36
C TYR A 79 19.68 -12.81 2.63
N PHE A 80 19.50 -13.94 1.94
CA PHE A 80 18.22 -14.25 1.29
C PHE A 80 17.08 -14.34 2.30
N ARG A 81 17.32 -14.96 3.46
CA ARG A 81 16.32 -15.04 4.53
C ARG A 81 15.96 -13.66 5.07
N ALA A 82 16.98 -12.81 5.27
CA ALA A 82 16.76 -11.41 5.67
C ALA A 82 15.92 -10.64 4.63
N LEU A 83 16.19 -10.80 3.32
CA LEU A 83 15.41 -10.19 2.26
C LEU A 83 13.94 -10.67 2.26
N LEU A 84 13.69 -11.94 2.56
CA LEU A 84 12.32 -12.45 2.70
C LEU A 84 11.58 -11.78 3.86
N VAL A 85 12.25 -11.53 5.00
CA VAL A 85 11.66 -10.77 6.12
C VAL A 85 11.29 -9.36 5.66
N GLY A 86 12.21 -8.66 4.99
CA GLY A 86 11.95 -7.32 4.45
C GLY A 86 10.81 -7.28 3.44
N LEU A 87 10.71 -8.30 2.58
CA LEU A 87 9.62 -8.45 1.62
C LEU A 87 8.28 -8.60 2.34
N VAL A 88 8.19 -9.45 3.36
CA VAL A 88 6.97 -9.65 4.15
C VAL A 88 6.60 -8.39 4.92
N ASN A 89 7.59 -7.68 5.49
CA ASN A 89 7.38 -6.41 6.15
C ASN A 89 6.83 -5.34 5.19
N SER A 90 7.38 -5.23 3.98
CA SER A 90 6.85 -4.35 2.95
C SER A 90 5.42 -4.71 2.56
N LEU A 91 5.12 -6.01 2.36
CA LEU A 91 3.77 -6.47 2.04
C LEU A 91 2.75 -6.14 3.13
N ARG A 92 3.10 -6.34 4.40
CA ARG A 92 2.23 -6.01 5.54
C ARG A 92 1.82 -4.54 5.50
N ILE A 93 2.78 -3.63 5.33
CA ILE A 93 2.53 -2.19 5.25
C ILE A 93 1.71 -1.82 4.00
N MET A 94 2.07 -2.35 2.83
CA MET A 94 1.38 -2.03 1.58
C MET A 94 -0.09 -2.46 1.62
N ILE A 95 -0.37 -3.70 2.01
CA ILE A 95 -1.73 -4.25 2.02
C ILE A 95 -2.58 -3.54 3.08
N SER A 96 -2.10 -3.47 4.33
CA SER A 96 -2.84 -2.83 5.41
C SER A 96 -3.02 -1.33 5.19
N GLY A 97 -1.97 -0.65 4.71
CA GLY A 97 -2.00 0.78 4.41
C GLY A 97 -2.98 1.13 3.28
N ILE A 98 -2.98 0.38 2.17
CA ILE A 98 -3.93 0.59 1.06
C ILE A 98 -5.37 0.39 1.56
N PHE A 99 -5.64 -0.70 2.29
CA PHE A 99 -6.98 -0.99 2.78
C PHE A 99 -7.49 0.13 3.72
N LEU A 100 -6.67 0.54 4.69
CA LEU A 100 -7.03 1.59 5.64
C LEU A 100 -7.13 2.96 4.97
N ALA A 101 -6.23 3.30 4.05
CA ALA A 101 -6.24 4.57 3.33
C ALA A 101 -7.48 4.72 2.43
N ILE A 102 -7.87 3.65 1.72
CA ILE A 102 -9.11 3.65 0.92
C ILE A 102 -10.33 3.81 1.83
N SER A 103 -10.41 3.04 2.90
CA SER A 103 -11.53 3.07 3.84
C SER A 103 -11.70 4.46 4.47
N LEU A 104 -10.62 5.01 5.01
CA LEU A 104 -10.61 6.33 5.64
C LEU A 104 -10.85 7.44 4.60
N GLY A 105 -10.23 7.34 3.42
CA GLY A 105 -10.38 8.32 2.35
C GLY A 105 -11.80 8.41 1.80
N ILE A 106 -12.51 7.28 1.68
CA ILE A 106 -13.92 7.28 1.30
C ILE A 106 -14.77 7.99 2.37
N VAL A 107 -14.58 7.64 3.64
CA VAL A 107 -15.33 8.26 4.75
C VAL A 107 -15.13 9.78 4.77
N ILE A 108 -13.89 10.24 4.68
CA ILE A 108 -13.56 11.67 4.70
C ILE A 108 -14.03 12.36 3.42
N GLY A 109 -13.89 11.72 2.25
CA GLY A 109 -14.37 12.25 0.98
C GLY A 109 -15.88 12.47 0.99
N LEU A 110 -16.66 11.52 1.54
CA LEU A 110 -18.10 11.68 1.77
C LEU A 110 -18.39 12.76 2.83
N GLY A 111 -17.58 12.83 3.89
CA GLY A 111 -17.67 13.88 4.90
C GLY A 111 -17.53 15.28 4.33
N ARG A 112 -16.67 15.51 3.34
CA ARG A 112 -16.52 16.79 2.61
C ARG A 112 -17.75 17.18 1.77
N LEU A 113 -18.58 16.21 1.44
CA LEU A 113 -19.84 16.43 0.69
C LEU A 113 -21.07 16.51 1.60
N SER A 114 -20.89 16.41 2.92
CA SER A 114 -21.99 16.44 3.90
C SER A 114 -22.67 17.79 3.96
N ASP A 115 -24.00 17.77 4.09
CA ASP A 115 -24.81 18.96 4.36
C ASP A 115 -24.54 19.52 5.78
N ASN A 116 -24.06 18.66 6.69
CA ASN A 116 -23.65 19.10 8.02
C ASN A 116 -22.35 19.92 7.95
N TRP A 117 -22.47 21.20 8.32
CA TRP A 117 -21.34 22.16 8.27
C TRP A 117 -20.12 21.67 9.05
N LEU A 118 -20.33 21.13 10.26
CA LEU A 118 -19.22 20.72 11.13
C LEU A 118 -18.45 19.55 10.51
N ILE A 119 -19.14 18.52 10.03
CA ILE A 119 -18.52 17.35 9.38
C ILE A 119 -17.72 17.80 8.16
N ARG A 120 -18.33 18.64 7.31
CA ARG A 120 -17.68 19.18 6.13
C ARG A 120 -16.44 20.00 6.46
N GLN A 121 -16.50 20.84 7.50
CA GLN A 121 -15.37 21.69 7.90
C GLN A 121 -14.22 20.87 8.47
N LEU A 122 -14.49 19.91 9.36
CA LEU A 122 -13.48 19.01 9.91
C LEU A 122 -12.79 18.19 8.83
N ALA A 123 -13.56 17.60 7.91
CA ALA A 123 -13.02 16.85 6.77
C ALA A 123 -12.16 17.75 5.84
N THR A 124 -12.56 19.02 5.66
CA THR A 124 -11.80 19.97 4.84
C THR A 124 -10.48 20.35 5.53
N ILE A 125 -10.50 20.70 6.81
CA ILE A 125 -9.28 21.02 7.58
C ILE A 125 -8.29 19.86 7.54
N TYR A 126 -8.76 18.65 7.77
CA TYR A 126 -7.93 17.45 7.68
C TYR A 126 -7.24 17.34 6.31
N VAL A 127 -8.01 17.38 5.23
CA VAL A 127 -7.48 17.20 3.87
C VAL A 127 -6.49 18.29 3.51
N GLU A 128 -6.82 19.56 3.79
CA GLU A 128 -5.93 20.69 3.45
C GLU A 128 -4.64 20.66 4.28
N THR A 129 -4.72 20.33 5.57
CA THR A 129 -3.53 20.23 6.43
C THR A 129 -2.61 19.11 6.00
N ILE A 130 -3.16 17.91 5.78
CA ILE A 130 -2.36 16.72 5.48
C ILE A 130 -1.73 16.81 4.08
N ARG A 131 -2.47 17.26 3.08
CA ARG A 131 -1.95 17.38 1.69
C ARG A 131 -0.87 18.44 1.55
N ASN A 132 -0.90 19.48 2.36
CA ASN A 132 0.08 20.57 2.31
C ASN A 132 1.31 20.33 3.20
N THR A 133 1.39 19.18 3.89
CA THR A 133 2.54 18.83 4.74
C THR A 133 3.29 17.64 4.12
N PRO A 134 4.62 17.69 3.96
CA PRO A 134 5.40 16.58 3.44
C PRO A 134 5.25 15.30 4.29
N LEU A 135 5.06 14.16 3.64
CA LEU A 135 4.88 12.86 4.31
C LEU A 135 6.00 12.53 5.28
N LEU A 136 7.27 12.75 4.88
CA LEU A 136 8.41 12.44 5.75
C LEU A 136 8.37 13.21 7.08
N LEU A 137 7.94 14.47 7.06
CA LEU A 137 7.77 15.26 8.28
C LEU A 137 6.63 14.71 9.15
N GLN A 138 5.55 14.23 8.54
CA GLN A 138 4.47 13.57 9.27
C GLN A 138 4.96 12.27 9.92
N LEU A 139 5.79 11.45 9.23
CA LEU A 139 6.37 10.24 9.80
C LEU A 139 7.27 10.58 11.00
N PHE A 140 8.12 11.61 10.90
CA PHE A 140 8.94 12.05 12.03
C PHE A 140 8.10 12.56 13.21
N PHE A 141 7.02 13.30 12.94
CA PHE A 141 6.10 13.73 13.97
C PHE A 141 5.48 12.53 14.71
N TRP A 142 4.90 11.56 13.97
CA TRP A 142 4.31 10.39 14.58
C TRP A 142 5.32 9.56 15.36
N TYR A 143 6.54 9.36 14.83
CA TYR A 143 7.56 8.56 15.48
C TYR A 143 8.15 9.25 16.71
N PHE A 144 8.74 10.43 16.54
CA PHE A 144 9.50 11.11 17.59
C PHE A 144 8.62 11.87 18.60
N ALA A 145 7.54 12.48 18.15
CA ALA A 145 6.68 13.30 19.00
C ALA A 145 5.51 12.53 19.63
N VAL A 146 5.08 11.40 19.01
CA VAL A 146 3.98 10.59 19.53
C VAL A 146 4.49 9.28 20.09
N PHE A 147 4.95 8.32 19.27
CA PHE A 147 5.25 6.97 19.75
C PHE A 147 6.40 6.92 20.76
N LEU A 148 7.53 7.57 20.50
CA LEU A 148 8.67 7.55 21.42
C LEU A 148 8.43 8.33 22.72
N LYS A 149 7.36 9.15 22.80
CA LYS A 149 6.95 9.86 24.02
C LYS A 149 5.91 9.11 24.84
N LEU A 150 5.40 8.00 24.34
CA LEU A 150 4.52 7.12 25.11
C LEU A 150 5.24 6.54 26.33
N PRO A 151 4.51 6.13 27.37
CA PRO A 151 5.07 5.47 28.55
C PRO A 151 5.88 4.24 28.18
N LYS A 152 6.76 3.82 29.09
CA LYS A 152 7.46 2.53 28.96
C LYS A 152 6.48 1.35 29.10
N ILE A 153 6.95 0.15 28.79
CA ILE A 153 6.11 -1.08 28.82
C ILE A 153 5.48 -1.28 30.20
N GLU A 154 6.21 -0.96 31.28
CA GLU A 154 5.75 -1.13 32.66
C GLU A 154 4.53 -0.24 33.00
N GLU A 155 4.44 0.93 32.39
CA GLU A 155 3.39 1.93 32.58
C GLU A 155 2.49 2.05 31.34
N SER A 156 2.36 0.99 30.57
CA SER A 156 1.58 0.99 29.31
C SER A 156 0.18 1.54 29.50
N LEU A 157 -0.26 2.36 28.56
CA LEU A 157 -1.66 2.80 28.49
C LEU A 157 -2.53 1.62 28.10
N GLU A 158 -3.49 1.28 28.97
CA GLU A 158 -4.39 0.16 28.77
C GLU A 158 -5.76 0.64 28.32
N PHE A 159 -6.25 0.09 27.21
CA PHE A 159 -7.56 0.38 26.67
C PHE A 159 -8.43 -0.88 26.70
N PHE A 160 -9.59 -0.80 27.36
CA PHE A 160 -10.59 -1.88 27.46
C PHE A 160 -10.04 -3.21 28.02
N GLY A 161 -8.95 -3.19 28.81
CA GLY A 161 -8.34 -4.40 29.36
C GLY A 161 -7.71 -5.34 28.33
N ARG A 162 -7.49 -4.89 27.10
CA ARG A 162 -7.06 -5.77 25.98
C ARG A 162 -6.08 -5.15 25.01
N VAL A 163 -5.95 -3.86 24.98
CA VAL A 163 -5.05 -3.14 24.06
C VAL A 163 -4.06 -2.37 24.91
N PHE A 164 -2.75 -2.57 24.67
CA PHE A 164 -1.72 -1.84 25.36
C PHE A 164 -0.98 -0.95 24.35
N LEU A 165 -0.73 0.28 24.76
CA LEU A 165 -0.02 1.29 24.00
C LEU A 165 1.15 1.80 24.81
N ASN A 166 2.37 1.68 24.27
CA ASN A 166 3.60 2.13 24.91
C ASN A 166 4.66 2.53 23.86
N ASN A 167 5.84 2.93 24.30
CA ASN A 167 6.92 3.39 23.42
C ASN A 167 7.52 2.27 22.52
N SER A 168 7.26 1.00 22.83
CA SER A 168 7.65 -0.13 21.99
C SER A 168 6.61 -0.44 20.90
N GLY A 169 5.41 0.17 20.96
CA GLY A 169 4.37 0.03 19.96
C GLY A 169 2.98 -0.25 20.53
N VAL A 170 2.19 -0.97 19.74
CA VAL A 170 0.80 -1.31 20.04
C VAL A 170 0.65 -2.82 20.16
N TYR A 171 0.04 -3.27 21.24
CA TYR A 171 -0.28 -4.67 21.48
C TYR A 171 -1.78 -4.87 21.38
N LEU A 172 -2.20 -5.75 20.49
CA LEU A 172 -3.60 -6.04 20.19
C LEU A 172 -3.97 -7.48 20.51
N PRO A 173 -5.22 -7.77 20.88
CA PRO A 173 -5.68 -9.15 20.90
C PRO A 173 -5.50 -9.82 19.55
N PHE A 174 -5.01 -11.04 19.55
CA PHE A 174 -4.79 -11.81 18.33
C PHE A 174 -5.30 -13.24 18.47
N PRO A 175 -5.79 -13.87 17.40
CA PRO A 175 -6.21 -15.25 17.45
C PRO A 175 -5.08 -16.18 17.89
N ALA A 176 -5.35 -17.02 18.88
CA ALA A 176 -4.39 -17.99 19.39
C ALA A 176 -3.95 -18.96 18.29
N ASN A 177 -2.68 -19.35 18.33
CA ASN A 177 -2.16 -20.38 17.42
C ASN A 177 -2.63 -21.77 17.87
N SER A 178 -3.90 -22.11 17.59
CA SER A 178 -4.51 -23.38 17.90
C SER A 178 -5.14 -24.00 16.66
N PHE A 179 -5.26 -25.32 16.65
CA PHE A 179 -5.94 -26.05 15.55
C PHE A 179 -7.36 -25.51 15.29
N ARG A 180 -8.10 -25.18 16.36
CA ARG A 180 -9.44 -24.60 16.27
C ARG A 180 -9.45 -23.26 15.55
N THR A 181 -8.48 -22.40 15.84
CA THR A 181 -8.32 -21.09 15.17
C THR A 181 -8.01 -21.25 13.69
N TRP A 182 -7.08 -22.15 13.34
CA TRP A 182 -6.75 -22.40 11.93
C TRP A 182 -7.91 -22.97 11.15
N LEU A 183 -8.67 -23.89 11.76
CA LEU A 183 -9.89 -24.43 11.15
C LEU A 183 -10.95 -23.35 10.93
N ALA A 184 -11.15 -22.46 11.92
CA ALA A 184 -12.09 -21.35 11.80
C ALA A 184 -11.68 -20.39 10.67
N LEU A 185 -10.40 -20.03 10.58
CA LEU A 185 -9.87 -19.18 9.50
C LEU A 185 -10.05 -19.84 8.12
N ALA A 186 -9.78 -21.14 8.00
CA ALA A 186 -9.99 -21.88 6.75
C ALA A 186 -11.47 -21.87 6.33
N ILE A 187 -12.40 -22.08 7.26
CA ILE A 187 -13.84 -22.01 7.00
C ILE A 187 -14.27 -20.59 6.62
N MET A 188 -13.73 -19.56 7.26
CA MET A 188 -14.00 -18.15 6.91
C MET A 188 -13.53 -17.81 5.50
N ILE A 189 -12.32 -18.20 5.14
CA ILE A 189 -11.78 -17.98 3.79
C ILE A 189 -12.66 -18.68 2.75
N LEU A 190 -13.01 -19.94 2.99
CA LEU A 190 -13.90 -20.69 2.10
C LEU A 190 -15.28 -20.02 1.98
N GLY A 191 -15.82 -19.52 3.10
CA GLY A 191 -17.08 -18.77 3.13
C GLY A 191 -17.04 -17.48 2.33
N ILE A 192 -15.94 -16.72 2.41
CA ILE A 192 -15.74 -15.49 1.61
C ILE A 192 -15.68 -15.84 0.13
N ILE A 193 -14.89 -16.85 -0.26
CA ILE A 193 -14.76 -17.30 -1.65
C ILE A 193 -16.13 -17.72 -2.20
N LEU A 194 -16.88 -18.52 -1.44
CA LEU A 194 -18.21 -18.97 -1.83
C LEU A 194 -19.19 -17.80 -1.94
N SER A 195 -19.16 -16.84 -1.01
CA SER A 195 -20.00 -15.64 -1.04
C SER A 195 -19.74 -14.80 -2.29
N VAL A 196 -18.46 -14.59 -2.64
CA VAL A 196 -18.08 -13.87 -3.86
C VAL A 196 -18.58 -14.61 -5.11
N PHE A 197 -18.40 -15.92 -5.16
CA PHE A 197 -18.87 -16.75 -6.29
C PHE A 197 -20.40 -16.71 -6.46
N LEU A 198 -21.16 -16.79 -5.35
CA LEU A 198 -22.61 -16.70 -5.36
C LEU A 198 -23.13 -15.30 -5.72
N SER A 199 -22.42 -14.26 -5.30
CA SER A 199 -22.69 -12.87 -5.69
C SER A 199 -22.55 -12.68 -7.20
N LEU A 200 -21.51 -13.23 -7.80
CA LEU A 200 -21.29 -13.21 -9.26
C LEU A 200 -22.40 -13.92 -10.06
N LYS A 201 -23.09 -14.88 -9.43
CA LYS A 201 -24.23 -15.60 -10.02
C LYS A 201 -25.60 -14.96 -9.70
N ASN A 202 -25.62 -13.74 -9.17
CA ASN A 202 -26.84 -13.02 -8.75
C ASN A 202 -27.72 -13.78 -7.73
N LYS A 203 -27.11 -14.65 -6.92
CA LYS A 203 -27.81 -15.40 -5.88
C LYS A 203 -27.67 -14.72 -4.51
N LEU A 204 -28.25 -13.54 -4.38
CA LEU A 204 -28.09 -12.65 -3.22
C LEU A 204 -28.39 -13.34 -1.86
N ILE A 205 -29.51 -14.08 -1.78
CA ILE A 205 -29.92 -14.76 -0.54
C ILE A 205 -28.87 -15.80 -0.13
N LEU A 206 -28.40 -16.64 -1.07
CA LEU A 206 -27.38 -17.64 -0.80
C LEU A 206 -26.01 -17.02 -0.46
N CYS A 207 -25.70 -15.86 -1.04
CA CYS A 207 -24.51 -15.07 -0.70
C CYS A 207 -24.59 -14.59 0.76
N LEU A 208 -25.70 -13.98 1.17
CA LEU A 208 -25.90 -13.48 2.53
C LEU A 208 -25.91 -14.61 3.57
N THR A 209 -26.54 -15.74 3.29
CA THR A 209 -26.55 -16.90 4.20
C THR A 209 -25.16 -17.54 4.33
N SER A 210 -24.41 -17.67 3.22
CA SER A 210 -23.05 -18.19 3.28
C SER A 210 -22.12 -17.26 4.07
N LEU A 211 -22.26 -15.96 3.92
CA LEU A 211 -21.50 -14.96 4.66
C LEU A 211 -21.83 -15.01 6.15
N LEU A 212 -23.10 -15.13 6.52
CA LEU A 212 -23.52 -15.26 7.91
C LEU A 212 -22.99 -16.54 8.55
N ILE A 213 -23.20 -17.68 7.93
CA ILE A 213 -22.89 -19.00 8.52
C ILE A 213 -21.38 -19.28 8.50
N LEU A 214 -20.72 -19.06 7.36
CA LEU A 214 -19.33 -19.48 7.17
C LEU A 214 -18.31 -18.41 7.54
N VAL A 215 -18.72 -17.18 7.78
CA VAL A 215 -17.83 -16.10 8.21
C VAL A 215 -18.14 -15.64 9.62
N ILE A 216 -19.38 -15.27 9.91
CA ILE A 216 -19.73 -14.68 11.21
C ILE A 216 -19.68 -15.71 12.33
N ILE A 217 -20.20 -16.93 12.14
CA ILE A 217 -20.18 -17.96 13.19
C ILE A 217 -18.75 -18.37 13.56
N PRO A 218 -17.85 -18.72 12.63
CA PRO A 218 -16.46 -19.01 12.98
C PRO A 218 -15.72 -17.82 13.60
N LEU A 219 -16.04 -16.58 13.21
CA LEU A 219 -15.48 -15.37 13.82
C LEU A 219 -15.80 -15.26 15.30
N ILE A 220 -17.02 -15.59 15.69
CA ILE A 220 -17.49 -15.44 17.07
C ILE A 220 -17.08 -16.67 17.93
N TRP A 221 -17.24 -17.89 17.43
CA TRP A 221 -17.10 -19.13 18.19
C TRP A 221 -15.84 -19.92 17.88
N GLY A 222 -15.25 -19.73 16.72
CA GLY A 222 -14.08 -20.47 16.25
C GLY A 222 -12.75 -19.86 16.66
N LEU A 223 -12.67 -18.54 16.70
CA LEU A 223 -11.44 -17.85 17.04
C LEU A 223 -11.23 -17.78 18.56
N GLN A 224 -10.14 -18.35 19.01
CA GLN A 224 -9.69 -18.21 20.40
C GLN A 224 -8.80 -16.97 20.48
N TRP A 225 -9.34 -15.89 21.05
CA TRP A 225 -8.60 -14.64 21.19
C TRP A 225 -7.65 -14.69 22.37
N GLN A 226 -6.37 -14.45 22.14
CA GLN A 226 -5.38 -14.20 23.19
C GLN A 226 -5.21 -12.70 23.33
N SER A 227 -5.57 -12.19 24.51
CA SER A 227 -5.29 -10.79 24.88
C SER A 227 -3.85 -10.68 25.34
N PRO A 228 -3.15 -9.58 25.00
CA PRO A 228 -1.85 -9.27 25.57
C PRO A 228 -1.95 -9.24 27.11
N GLN A 229 -0.92 -9.71 27.80
CA GLN A 229 -0.84 -9.71 29.26
C GLN A 229 0.54 -9.23 29.70
N VAL A 230 0.58 -8.31 30.64
CA VAL A 230 1.84 -7.86 31.24
C VAL A 230 2.38 -8.99 32.10
N ASN A 231 3.59 -9.48 31.77
CA ASN A 231 4.27 -10.49 32.54
C ASN A 231 5.05 -9.81 33.69
N PRO A 232 4.66 -10.06 34.96
CA PRO A 232 5.31 -9.39 36.10
C PRO A 232 6.76 -9.81 36.33
N LEU A 233 7.22 -10.93 35.75
CA LEU A 233 8.56 -11.45 35.97
C LEU A 233 9.62 -10.79 35.08
N ASN A 234 9.28 -10.50 33.83
CA ASN A 234 10.21 -9.96 32.83
C ASN A 234 9.82 -8.57 32.33
N GLN A 235 8.73 -7.98 32.88
CA GLN A 235 8.22 -6.67 32.50
C GLN A 235 7.90 -6.51 31.00
N ASN A 236 7.66 -7.64 30.31
CA ASN A 236 7.27 -7.67 28.91
C ASN A 236 5.76 -7.93 28.78
N ILE A 237 5.22 -7.66 27.61
CA ILE A 237 3.86 -8.03 27.26
C ILE A 237 3.91 -9.33 26.45
N ASP A 238 3.38 -10.40 27.03
CA ASP A 238 3.26 -11.69 26.40
C ASP A 238 1.92 -11.81 25.68
N PHE A 239 1.89 -12.63 24.62
CA PHE A 239 0.71 -12.90 23.80
C PHE A 239 0.22 -11.70 22.97
N GLY A 240 -0.80 -11.96 22.14
CA GLY A 240 -1.36 -10.95 21.24
C GLY A 240 -0.49 -10.65 20.02
N LEU A 241 -0.91 -9.65 19.25
CA LEU A 241 -0.18 -9.11 18.10
C LEU A 241 0.58 -7.87 18.53
N HIS A 242 1.90 -7.93 18.49
CA HIS A 242 2.76 -6.76 18.66
C HIS A 242 2.97 -6.07 17.31
N LEU A 243 2.61 -4.80 17.25
CA LEU A 243 2.94 -3.88 16.17
C LEU A 243 3.99 -2.92 16.70
N SER A 244 5.22 -3.04 16.22
CA SER A 244 6.31 -2.16 16.64
C SER A 244 5.96 -0.67 16.47
N SER A 245 6.60 0.21 17.22
CA SER A 245 6.44 1.65 17.09
C SER A 245 6.71 2.15 15.67
N GLU A 246 7.71 1.56 15.00
CA GLU A 246 8.08 1.83 13.63
C GLU A 246 6.97 1.39 12.66
N PHE A 247 6.46 0.16 12.82
CA PHE A 247 5.34 -0.34 12.00
C PHE A 247 4.08 0.50 12.18
N ALA A 248 3.70 0.78 13.44
CA ALA A 248 2.51 1.56 13.75
C ALA A 248 2.61 3.00 13.22
N THR A 249 3.78 3.63 13.39
CA THR A 249 4.07 4.96 12.83
C THR A 249 3.92 4.97 11.31
N LEU A 250 4.56 4.03 10.63
CA LEU A 250 4.52 3.96 9.17
C LEU A 250 3.10 3.70 8.66
N LEU A 251 2.37 2.79 9.31
CA LEU A 251 1.00 2.47 8.96
C LEU A 251 0.06 3.65 9.13
N ILE A 252 0.13 4.35 10.26
CA ILE A 252 -0.68 5.55 10.53
C ILE A 252 -0.30 6.67 9.58
N GLY A 253 0.98 6.97 9.44
CA GLY A 253 1.46 8.05 8.59
C GLY A 253 1.07 7.87 7.13
N LEU A 254 1.31 6.67 6.55
CA LEU A 254 0.91 6.37 5.18
C LEU A 254 -0.62 6.37 4.99
N THR A 255 -1.35 5.82 5.96
CA THR A 255 -2.83 5.78 5.92
C THR A 255 -3.41 7.18 5.94
N VAL A 256 -3.02 8.00 6.93
CA VAL A 256 -3.51 9.37 7.10
C VAL A 256 -3.14 10.22 5.89
N TYR A 257 -1.91 10.14 5.42
CA TYR A 257 -1.45 10.89 4.26
C TYR A 257 -2.22 10.51 2.99
N THR A 258 -2.25 9.23 2.63
CA THR A 258 -2.87 8.76 1.39
C THR A 258 -4.39 8.92 1.42
N ALA A 259 -5.03 8.74 2.57
CA ALA A 259 -6.47 8.95 2.73
C ALA A 259 -6.91 10.39 2.42
N ALA A 260 -6.08 11.40 2.67
CA ALA A 260 -6.38 12.78 2.33
C ALA A 260 -6.46 13.00 0.80
N PHE A 261 -5.59 12.36 0.02
CA PHE A 261 -5.63 12.40 -1.45
C PHE A 261 -6.79 11.58 -2.00
N ILE A 262 -7.05 10.39 -1.43
CA ILE A 262 -8.20 9.58 -1.80
C ILE A 262 -9.52 10.32 -1.51
N ALA A 263 -9.61 11.02 -0.38
CA ALA A 263 -10.80 11.81 -0.04
C ALA A 263 -11.12 12.88 -1.09
N GLU A 264 -10.09 13.56 -1.61
CA GLU A 264 -10.26 14.53 -2.68
C GLU A 264 -10.65 13.87 -4.00
N THR A 265 -10.06 12.71 -4.32
CA THR A 265 -10.42 11.89 -5.49
C THR A 265 -11.89 11.46 -5.44
N VAL A 266 -12.36 10.99 -4.28
CA VAL A 266 -13.76 10.59 -4.07
C VAL A 266 -14.70 11.79 -4.21
N ARG A 267 -14.36 12.92 -3.56
CA ARG A 267 -15.13 14.16 -3.65
C ARG A 267 -15.26 14.65 -5.10
N GLY A 268 -14.12 14.73 -5.81
CA GLY A 268 -14.06 15.17 -7.20
C GLY A 268 -14.85 14.26 -8.14
N GLY A 269 -14.72 12.93 -7.97
CA GLY A 269 -15.46 11.96 -8.77
C GLY A 269 -16.96 12.01 -8.56
N ILE A 270 -17.44 12.22 -7.32
CA ILE A 270 -18.88 12.39 -7.05
C ILE A 270 -19.39 13.72 -7.63
N GLN A 271 -18.61 14.78 -7.53
CA GLN A 271 -19.00 16.09 -8.07
C GLN A 271 -18.95 16.17 -9.61
N SER A 272 -18.24 15.26 -10.27
CA SER A 272 -18.21 15.19 -11.73
C SER A 272 -19.52 14.70 -12.36
N VAL A 273 -20.39 14.05 -11.56
CA VAL A 273 -21.68 13.56 -12.05
C VAL A 273 -22.63 14.75 -12.30
N ASN A 274 -23.20 14.79 -13.50
CA ASN A 274 -24.07 15.88 -13.95
C ASN A 274 -25.22 16.12 -12.97
N ARG A 275 -25.49 17.39 -12.65
CA ARG A 275 -26.58 17.80 -11.74
C ARG A 275 -27.95 17.28 -12.16
N GLY A 276 -28.23 17.18 -13.48
CA GLY A 276 -29.47 16.60 -14.00
C GLY A 276 -29.72 15.16 -13.53
N GLN A 277 -28.66 14.35 -13.28
CA GLN A 277 -28.80 13.00 -12.73
C GLN A 277 -29.31 13.03 -11.28
N TRP A 278 -28.82 14.00 -10.49
CA TRP A 278 -29.29 14.24 -9.14
C TRP A 278 -30.75 14.69 -9.09
N GLU A 279 -31.12 15.63 -9.97
CA GLU A 279 -32.48 16.20 -10.06
C GLU A 279 -33.48 15.14 -10.53
N ALA A 280 -33.13 14.37 -11.58
CA ALA A 280 -33.98 13.31 -12.09
C ALA A 280 -34.20 12.20 -11.02
N ALA A 281 -33.16 11.80 -10.31
CA ALA A 281 -33.28 10.80 -9.24
C ALA A 281 -34.19 11.30 -8.08
N LYS A 282 -34.10 12.59 -7.72
CA LYS A 282 -34.95 13.20 -6.71
C LYS A 282 -36.39 13.33 -7.19
N ALA A 283 -36.60 13.69 -8.45
CA ALA A 283 -37.95 13.77 -9.06
C ALA A 283 -38.67 12.42 -9.06
N LEU A 284 -37.91 11.31 -9.15
CA LEU A 284 -38.46 9.94 -9.00
C LEU A 284 -38.75 9.56 -7.53
N GLY A 285 -38.57 10.46 -6.56
CA GLY A 285 -38.84 10.22 -5.15
C GLY A 285 -37.82 9.32 -4.47
N LEU A 286 -36.63 9.12 -5.05
CA LEU A 286 -35.58 8.27 -4.44
C LEU A 286 -35.02 8.93 -3.18
N LYS A 287 -34.88 8.14 -2.11
CA LYS A 287 -34.21 8.58 -0.87
C LYS A 287 -32.73 8.87 -1.14
N PRO A 288 -32.08 9.81 -0.41
CA PRO A 288 -30.70 10.22 -0.66
C PRO A 288 -29.70 9.06 -0.77
N LEU A 289 -29.81 8.05 0.10
CA LEU A 289 -28.95 6.86 0.06
C LEU A 289 -29.14 6.05 -1.24
N LEU A 290 -30.38 5.94 -1.74
CA LEU A 290 -30.65 5.24 -3.01
C LEU A 290 -30.18 6.06 -4.21
N VAL A 291 -30.30 7.39 -4.17
CA VAL A 291 -29.71 8.28 -5.19
C VAL A 291 -28.22 8.04 -5.29
N MET A 292 -27.50 8.07 -4.15
CA MET A 292 -26.06 7.79 -4.12
C MET A 292 -25.73 6.41 -4.67
N ARG A 293 -26.40 5.36 -4.17
CA ARG A 293 -26.07 3.97 -4.49
C ARG A 293 -26.42 3.57 -5.93
N LEU A 294 -27.57 4.00 -6.44
CA LEU A 294 -28.11 3.52 -7.72
C LEU A 294 -27.79 4.44 -8.91
N VAL A 295 -27.55 5.73 -8.66
CA VAL A 295 -27.38 6.72 -9.73
C VAL A 295 -25.98 7.32 -9.71
N ILE A 296 -25.55 7.85 -8.57
CA ILE A 296 -24.33 8.67 -8.50
C ILE A 296 -23.07 7.78 -8.44
N PHE A 297 -23.00 6.82 -7.52
CA PHE A 297 -21.81 5.97 -7.36
C PHE A 297 -21.44 5.22 -8.64
N PRO A 298 -22.36 4.56 -9.36
CA PRO A 298 -22.03 3.88 -10.60
C PRO A 298 -21.44 4.79 -11.68
N GLN A 299 -21.87 6.07 -11.72
CA GLN A 299 -21.35 7.05 -12.66
C GLN A 299 -20.05 7.71 -12.19
N ALA A 300 -19.85 7.86 -10.88
CA ALA A 300 -18.63 8.41 -10.30
C ALA A 300 -17.45 7.43 -10.31
N LEU A 301 -17.70 6.12 -10.15
CA LEU A 301 -16.64 5.10 -10.05
C LEU A 301 -15.65 5.08 -11.21
N PRO A 302 -16.07 5.16 -12.48
CA PRO A 302 -15.14 5.23 -13.62
C PRO A 302 -14.19 6.45 -13.57
N VAL A 303 -14.64 7.54 -12.92
CA VAL A 303 -13.84 8.76 -12.74
C VAL A 303 -12.92 8.63 -11.51
N ILE A 304 -13.37 7.94 -10.45
CA ILE A 304 -12.62 7.74 -9.20
C ILE A 304 -11.48 6.73 -9.37
N ILE A 305 -11.71 5.60 -10.05
CA ILE A 305 -10.78 4.46 -10.08
C ILE A 305 -9.41 4.83 -10.66
N PRO A 306 -9.26 5.57 -11.78
CA PRO A 306 -7.93 5.90 -12.30
C PRO A 306 -7.07 6.72 -11.34
N PRO A 307 -7.53 7.84 -10.73
CA PRO A 307 -6.75 8.54 -9.72
C PRO A 307 -6.51 7.72 -8.45
N LEU A 308 -7.50 6.92 -8.00
CA LEU A 308 -7.35 6.01 -6.87
C LEU A 308 -6.21 5.00 -7.10
N THR A 309 -6.08 4.50 -8.33
CA THR A 309 -4.94 3.63 -8.71
C THR A 309 -3.62 4.34 -8.47
N ASN A 310 -3.49 5.60 -8.89
CA ASN A 310 -2.28 6.38 -8.68
C ASN A 310 -1.96 6.56 -7.19
N GLU A 311 -2.97 6.77 -6.35
CA GLU A 311 -2.75 6.88 -4.90
C GLU A 311 -2.30 5.55 -4.27
N CYS A 312 -2.83 4.42 -4.71
CA CYS A 312 -2.35 3.09 -4.29
C CYS A 312 -0.87 2.88 -4.71
N LEU A 313 -0.51 3.22 -5.95
CA LEU A 313 0.88 3.13 -6.45
C LEU A 313 1.81 4.08 -5.69
N ASN A 314 1.35 5.28 -5.32
CA ASN A 314 2.11 6.24 -4.54
C ASN A 314 2.34 5.73 -3.12
N LEU A 315 1.34 5.11 -2.47
CA LEU A 315 1.50 4.50 -1.15
C LEU A 315 2.59 3.42 -1.17
N VAL A 316 2.60 2.55 -2.18
CA VAL A 316 3.64 1.51 -2.36
C VAL A 316 5.03 2.15 -2.46
N LYS A 317 5.20 3.18 -3.27
CA LYS A 317 6.49 3.89 -3.40
C LYS A 317 6.89 4.57 -2.08
N ASN A 318 5.94 5.23 -1.43
CA ASN A 318 6.17 5.94 -0.17
C ASN A 318 6.47 5.00 1.00
N SER A 319 6.13 3.71 0.92
CA SER A 319 6.48 2.75 1.96
C SER A 319 7.99 2.62 2.15
N SER A 320 8.81 2.92 1.14
CA SER A 320 10.27 2.96 1.26
C SER A 320 10.81 4.05 2.19
N LEU A 321 9.99 5.05 2.56
CA LEU A 321 10.34 6.02 3.60
C LEU A 321 10.45 5.39 5.00
N ALA A 322 10.07 4.12 5.14
CA ALA A 322 10.27 3.25 6.30
C ALA A 322 11.69 3.33 6.88
N ILE A 323 12.69 3.40 6.02
CA ILE A 323 14.11 3.51 6.42
C ILE A 323 14.38 4.74 7.30
N ALA A 324 13.65 5.83 7.10
CA ALA A 324 13.84 7.08 7.84
C ALA A 324 13.46 7.00 9.33
N ILE A 325 12.62 6.02 9.68
CA ILE A 325 12.18 5.75 11.06
C ILE A 325 12.68 4.40 11.57
N GLY A 326 13.60 3.75 10.85
CA GLY A 326 14.23 2.50 11.28
C GLY A 326 13.39 1.24 11.06
N TYR A 327 12.28 1.30 10.32
CA TYR A 327 11.52 0.09 10.00
C TYR A 327 12.20 -0.73 8.91
N ASN A 328 12.37 -2.03 9.16
CA ASN A 328 13.11 -2.97 8.31
C ASN A 328 12.26 -3.52 7.17
N ASP A 329 11.94 -2.66 6.19
CA ASP A 329 11.33 -3.05 4.92
C ASP A 329 12.36 -3.63 3.93
N ILE A 330 11.92 -4.00 2.73
CA ILE A 330 12.80 -4.53 1.69
C ILE A 330 13.91 -3.54 1.29
N TYR A 331 13.63 -2.23 1.30
CA TYR A 331 14.61 -1.21 0.96
C TYR A 331 15.67 -1.04 2.07
N ALA A 332 15.24 -0.96 3.33
CA ALA A 332 16.12 -0.82 4.48
C ALA A 332 17.06 -2.04 4.61
N ILE A 333 16.52 -3.26 4.49
CA ILE A 333 17.31 -4.50 4.52
C ILE A 333 18.28 -4.58 3.34
N SER A 334 17.82 -4.27 2.13
CA SER A 334 18.70 -4.24 0.95
C SER A 334 19.85 -3.24 1.12
N SER A 335 19.57 -2.05 1.68
CA SER A 335 20.59 -1.05 1.98
C SER A 335 21.63 -1.55 3.00
N THR A 336 21.18 -2.24 4.05
CA THR A 336 22.07 -2.87 5.05
C THR A 336 22.95 -3.91 4.40
N ILE A 337 22.39 -4.81 3.58
CA ILE A 337 23.15 -5.82 2.84
C ILE A 337 24.15 -5.19 1.88
N ALA A 338 23.75 -4.15 1.15
CA ALA A 338 24.63 -3.42 0.24
C ALA A 338 25.84 -2.82 0.98
N ASN A 339 25.62 -2.24 2.17
CA ASN A 339 26.67 -1.66 2.99
C ASN A 339 27.63 -2.72 3.54
N GLN A 340 27.12 -3.90 3.94
CA GLN A 340 27.97 -4.98 4.49
C GLN A 340 28.76 -5.70 3.40
N THR A 341 28.19 -5.89 2.22
CA THR A 341 28.76 -6.74 1.17
C THR A 341 29.45 -5.97 0.04
N GLY A 342 29.24 -4.65 -0.04
CA GLY A 342 29.64 -3.83 -1.20
C GLY A 342 28.81 -4.09 -2.47
N LYS A 343 27.74 -4.92 -2.40
CA LYS A 343 26.89 -5.35 -3.53
C LYS A 343 25.74 -4.38 -3.78
N ALA A 344 26.05 -3.08 -3.87
CA ALA A 344 25.03 -2.03 -4.00
C ALA A 344 24.18 -2.15 -5.27
N VAL A 345 24.78 -2.53 -6.41
CA VAL A 345 24.06 -2.64 -7.69
C VAL A 345 23.09 -3.81 -7.66
N GLU A 346 23.54 -4.96 -7.14
CA GLU A 346 22.70 -6.16 -7.01
C GLU A 346 21.49 -5.87 -6.10
N MET A 347 21.72 -5.19 -4.96
CA MET A 347 20.62 -4.85 -4.04
C MET A 347 19.67 -3.81 -4.63
N LEU A 348 20.18 -2.84 -5.38
CA LEU A 348 19.34 -1.88 -6.10
C LEU A 348 18.43 -2.59 -7.12
N ILE A 349 18.95 -3.58 -7.85
CA ILE A 349 18.17 -4.38 -8.79
C ILE A 349 17.07 -5.15 -8.05
N VAL A 350 17.36 -5.76 -6.90
CA VAL A 350 16.35 -6.47 -6.08
C VAL A 350 15.24 -5.52 -5.65
N VAL A 351 15.59 -4.35 -5.14
CA VAL A 351 14.61 -3.32 -4.73
C VAL A 351 13.76 -2.88 -5.91
N MET A 352 14.40 -2.49 -7.03
CA MET A 352 13.68 -2.05 -8.24
C MET A 352 12.73 -3.11 -8.77
N ALA A 353 13.20 -4.38 -8.86
CA ALA A 353 12.36 -5.49 -9.31
C ALA A 353 11.17 -5.73 -8.38
N THR A 354 11.37 -5.65 -7.07
CA THR A 354 10.32 -5.84 -6.07
C THR A 354 9.25 -4.75 -6.17
N TYR A 355 9.63 -3.48 -6.18
CA TYR A 355 8.66 -2.38 -6.31
C TYR A 355 7.98 -2.37 -7.67
N LEU A 356 8.70 -2.69 -8.76
CA LEU A 356 8.10 -2.85 -10.09
C LEU A 356 7.04 -3.95 -10.10
N PHE A 357 7.35 -5.11 -9.51
CA PHE A 357 6.43 -6.23 -9.41
C PHE A 357 5.14 -5.83 -8.68
N PHE A 358 5.22 -5.21 -7.49
CA PHE A 358 4.04 -4.77 -6.76
C PHE A 358 3.22 -3.72 -7.50
N ASN A 359 3.90 -2.75 -8.11
CA ASN A 359 3.22 -1.73 -8.91
C ASN A 359 2.49 -2.33 -10.11
N LEU A 360 3.09 -3.32 -10.80
CA LEU A 360 2.43 -4.03 -11.90
C LEU A 360 1.20 -4.81 -11.42
N VAL A 361 1.31 -5.54 -10.32
CA VAL A 361 0.17 -6.30 -9.74
C VAL A 361 -0.98 -5.37 -9.41
N ILE A 362 -0.72 -4.26 -8.71
CA ILE A 362 -1.74 -3.27 -8.36
C ILE A 362 -2.35 -2.65 -9.63
N SER A 363 -1.52 -2.24 -10.59
CA SER A 363 -1.98 -1.63 -11.83
C SER A 363 -2.88 -2.57 -12.62
N LEU A 364 -2.51 -3.85 -12.76
CA LEU A 364 -3.30 -4.86 -13.45
C LEU A 364 -4.65 -5.10 -12.74
N THR A 365 -4.62 -5.25 -11.42
CA THR A 365 -5.83 -5.47 -10.61
C THR A 365 -6.79 -4.28 -10.73
N MET A 366 -6.28 -3.07 -10.59
CA MET A 366 -7.08 -1.85 -10.68
C MET A 366 -7.60 -1.59 -12.10
N ASN A 367 -6.81 -1.95 -13.14
CA ASN A 367 -7.27 -1.85 -14.52
C ASN A 367 -8.43 -2.85 -14.82
N GLN A 368 -8.35 -4.08 -14.31
CA GLN A 368 -9.45 -5.04 -14.39
C GLN A 368 -10.70 -4.51 -13.69
N LEU A 369 -10.54 -3.91 -12.50
CA LEU A 369 -11.65 -3.28 -11.79
C LEU A 369 -12.25 -2.13 -12.60
N ASN A 370 -11.43 -1.27 -13.17
CA ASN A 370 -11.86 -0.13 -14.01
C ASN A 370 -12.65 -0.61 -15.24
N GLN A 371 -12.20 -1.67 -15.90
CA GLN A 371 -12.91 -2.23 -17.06
C GLN A 371 -14.30 -2.76 -16.71
N ARG A 372 -14.47 -3.33 -15.50
CA ARG A 372 -15.78 -3.86 -15.04
C ARG A 372 -16.79 -2.75 -14.70
N VAL A 373 -16.30 -1.56 -14.35
CA VAL A 373 -17.15 -0.43 -13.88
C VAL A 373 -17.44 0.56 -15.01
N LYS A 374 -16.71 0.49 -16.13
CA LYS A 374 -16.99 1.34 -17.30
C LYS A 374 -18.42 1.11 -17.78
N ILE A 375 -19.22 2.18 -17.77
CA ILE A 375 -20.54 2.19 -18.34
C ILE A 375 -20.36 2.08 -19.86
N GLN A 376 -20.89 1.01 -20.47
CA GLN A 376 -20.96 0.92 -21.91
C GLN A 376 -22.07 1.90 -22.36
N GLU A 377 -21.68 3.00 -22.95
CA GLU A 377 -22.62 3.83 -23.72
C GLU A 377 -23.14 2.97 -24.89
N ARG A 378 -24.44 2.67 -24.85
CA ARG A 378 -25.14 2.02 -25.96
C ARG A 378 -25.70 3.09 -26.88
#